data_bc8fdcb0e0cdcd764b67e18cb0edad91
#
_entry.id   bc8fdcb0e0cdcd764b67e18cb0edad91
#
_cell.length_a   1.000
_cell.length_b   1.000
_cell.length_c   1.000
_cell.angle_alpha   90.00
_cell.angle_beta   90.00
_cell.angle_gamma   90.00
#
_symmetry.space_group_name_H-M   'P 1'
#
loop_
_entity.id
_entity.type
_entity.pdbx_description
1 polymer ?
#
loop_
_entity_poly.entity_id
_entity_poly.type
_entity_poly.pdbx_seq_one_letter_code
_entity_poly.pdbx_strand_id
1 'polypeptide(L)'
;MNPQALAQEIIDGRRLTRQDDLKAFLTCDLQALCEGADKIRKHFVGERVDLCSIINGRSGRCPENCKFCAQSAHNHTDCEVYSFLPEEDIVKLARLNQEEGVHLFSIVTAGKALTGEEFDKAIHAYETMHRDLKIDLCASMGFLSREQLHRLHEAGVTSYHHNIETSKRNFPNICTTHTYDMKINTLKMVKEEGMCACSGGIIGMGETWEDRLDMAISLAELGIDSIPLNALMPIPGTPLGHLPRLSEADILRTVAFFRYINPLANIRLGAGRALLTNDGETAFKAGASATITGNMLTTVACATIRSDRKMLNHMGRDIKPEYMTDEEAAAIDARAEQA
;
A
#
# COMPACT_ATOMS: atom_id res chain seq x y z
N MET A 1 9.34 -16.26 22.59
CA MET A 1 10.28 -15.43 21.79
C MET A 1 10.58 -14.15 22.56
N ASN A 2 11.81 -13.67 22.52
CA ASN A 2 12.18 -12.33 23.00
C ASN A 2 12.23 -11.39 21.78
N PRO A 3 11.29 -10.42 21.65
CA PRO A 3 11.24 -9.56 20.46
C PRO A 3 12.48 -8.68 20.30
N GLN A 4 13.04 -8.15 21.41
CA GLN A 4 14.22 -7.27 21.35
C GLN A 4 15.48 -8.00 20.88
N ALA A 5 15.69 -9.25 21.36
CA ALA A 5 16.80 -10.07 20.92
C ALA A 5 16.67 -10.41 19.43
N LEU A 6 15.48 -10.84 18.98
CA LEU A 6 15.23 -11.15 17.58
C LEU A 6 15.40 -9.90 16.68
N ALA A 7 14.97 -8.71 17.14
CA ALA A 7 15.19 -7.47 16.41
C ALA A 7 16.70 -7.21 16.20
N GLN A 8 17.53 -7.45 17.21
CA GLN A 8 18.98 -7.31 17.07
C GLN A 8 19.56 -8.32 16.07
N GLU A 9 19.15 -9.59 16.14
CA GLU A 9 19.59 -10.62 15.18
C GLU A 9 19.26 -10.23 13.74
N ILE A 10 18.07 -9.65 13.50
CA ILE A 10 17.65 -9.16 12.16
C ILE A 10 18.51 -7.99 11.72
N ILE A 11 18.83 -7.05 12.61
CA ILE A 11 19.74 -5.93 12.36
C ILE A 11 21.13 -6.46 12.01
N ASP A 12 21.59 -7.49 12.69
CA ASP A 12 22.89 -8.13 12.45
C ASP A 12 22.91 -9.04 11.20
N GLY A 13 21.82 -9.08 10.43
CA GLY A 13 21.77 -9.73 9.13
C GLY A 13 20.90 -11.00 9.03
N ARG A 14 20.31 -11.49 10.13
CA ARG A 14 19.37 -12.61 10.06
C ARG A 14 18.16 -12.24 9.19
N ARG A 15 17.69 -13.22 8.41
CA ARG A 15 16.43 -13.14 7.66
C ARG A 15 15.55 -14.31 8.03
N LEU A 16 14.29 -14.01 8.34
CA LEU A 16 13.30 -15.02 8.70
C LEU A 16 12.83 -15.76 7.45
N THR A 17 12.57 -17.04 7.62
CA THR A 17 12.14 -17.99 6.59
C THR A 17 10.92 -18.79 7.06
N ARG A 18 10.32 -19.59 6.17
CA ARG A 18 9.24 -20.53 6.54
C ARG A 18 9.64 -21.60 7.55
N GLN A 19 10.95 -21.80 7.80
CA GLN A 19 11.47 -22.78 8.75
C GLN A 19 11.55 -22.24 10.18
N ASP A 20 11.44 -20.91 10.35
CA ASP A 20 11.43 -20.27 11.65
C ASP A 20 10.07 -20.44 12.34
N ASP A 21 10.04 -20.41 13.68
CA ASP A 21 8.79 -20.39 14.45
C ASP A 21 8.12 -19.02 14.39
N LEU A 22 7.45 -18.76 13.27
CA LEU A 22 6.74 -17.49 13.05
C LEU A 22 5.52 -17.35 13.99
N LYS A 23 4.96 -18.45 14.51
CA LYS A 23 3.81 -18.40 15.44
C LYS A 23 4.17 -17.74 16.76
N ALA A 24 5.44 -17.72 17.13
CA ALA A 24 5.91 -17.02 18.33
C ALA A 24 5.57 -15.51 18.32
N PHE A 25 5.37 -14.88 17.15
CA PHE A 25 4.87 -13.52 17.02
C PHE A 25 3.45 -13.32 17.57
N LEU A 26 2.65 -14.36 17.60
CA LEU A 26 1.24 -14.30 18.00
C LEU A 26 1.05 -14.27 19.52
N THR A 27 2.03 -14.78 20.26
CA THR A 27 1.96 -14.97 21.72
C THR A 27 2.90 -14.09 22.53
N CYS A 28 3.83 -13.40 21.88
CA CYS A 28 4.73 -12.48 22.57
C CYS A 28 4.02 -11.20 23.01
N ASP A 29 4.62 -10.48 23.95
CA ASP A 29 4.13 -9.16 24.38
C ASP A 29 4.06 -8.20 23.19
N LEU A 30 2.93 -7.52 23.04
CA LEU A 30 2.67 -6.64 21.89
C LEU A 30 3.53 -5.38 21.92
N GLN A 31 3.71 -4.78 23.11
CA GLN A 31 4.51 -3.56 23.23
C GLN A 31 5.96 -3.86 22.87
N ALA A 32 6.55 -4.90 23.45
CA ALA A 32 7.92 -5.31 23.13
C ALA A 32 8.09 -5.68 21.65
N LEU A 33 7.07 -6.26 21.02
CA LEU A 33 7.06 -6.56 19.58
C LEU A 33 7.10 -5.28 18.74
N CYS A 34 6.25 -4.30 19.06
CA CYS A 34 6.19 -3.02 18.36
C CYS A 34 7.51 -2.22 18.52
N GLU A 35 8.06 -2.17 19.73
CA GLU A 35 9.34 -1.51 19.99
C GLU A 35 10.50 -2.14 19.20
N GLY A 36 10.54 -3.47 19.13
CA GLY A 36 11.54 -4.18 18.33
C GLY A 36 11.36 -3.95 16.83
N ALA A 37 10.12 -3.89 16.35
CA ALA A 37 9.80 -3.55 14.96
C ALA A 37 10.25 -2.12 14.61
N ASP A 38 10.01 -1.14 15.50
CA ASP A 38 10.48 0.24 15.28
C ASP A 38 12.01 0.34 15.30
N LYS A 39 12.69 -0.46 16.15
CA LYS A 39 14.15 -0.55 16.13
C LYS A 39 14.68 -1.07 14.77
N ILE A 40 14.05 -2.09 14.21
CA ILE A 40 14.38 -2.62 12.87
C ILE A 40 14.14 -1.53 11.81
N ARG A 41 12.97 -0.88 11.84
CA ARG A 41 12.65 0.22 10.93
C ARG A 41 13.70 1.33 10.99
N LYS A 42 14.05 1.80 12.19
CA LYS A 42 15.07 2.84 12.39
C LYS A 42 16.40 2.47 11.75
N HIS A 43 16.82 1.21 11.90
CA HIS A 43 18.09 0.75 11.36
C HIS A 43 18.11 0.73 9.81
N PHE A 44 17.06 0.17 9.18
CA PHE A 44 17.07 -0.09 7.73
C PHE A 44 16.44 1.05 6.90
N VAL A 45 15.48 1.78 7.46
CA VAL A 45 14.72 2.83 6.75
C VAL A 45 15.04 4.23 7.28
N GLY A 46 15.55 4.34 8.51
CA GLY A 46 15.78 5.64 9.16
C GLY A 46 14.46 6.29 9.60
N GLU A 47 14.42 7.62 9.62
CA GLU A 47 13.21 8.37 9.97
C GLU A 47 12.34 8.71 8.75
N ARG A 48 12.73 8.31 7.55
CA ARG A 48 11.97 8.57 6.33
C ARG A 48 10.61 7.89 6.36
N VAL A 49 9.58 8.65 5.94
CA VAL A 49 8.23 8.15 5.70
C VAL A 49 7.81 8.52 4.29
N ASP A 50 7.47 7.51 3.50
CA ASP A 50 7.04 7.66 2.12
C ASP A 50 5.52 7.92 2.06
N LEU A 51 5.13 9.06 1.49
CA LEU A 51 3.75 9.46 1.26
C LEU A 51 3.35 9.10 -0.17
N CYS A 52 2.29 8.30 -0.32
CA CYS A 52 1.73 7.92 -1.60
C CYS A 52 0.28 8.44 -1.71
N SER A 53 -0.07 9.04 -2.82
CA SER A 53 -1.45 9.40 -3.15
C SER A 53 -1.94 8.64 -4.36
N ILE A 54 -3.26 8.40 -4.42
CA ILE A 54 -3.87 7.65 -5.51
C ILE A 54 -5.03 8.44 -6.15
N ILE A 55 -5.23 8.23 -7.45
CA ILE A 55 -6.46 8.61 -8.14
C ILE A 55 -7.17 7.35 -8.65
N ASN A 56 -8.48 7.26 -8.45
CA ASN A 56 -9.30 6.21 -9.07
C ASN A 56 -9.57 6.61 -10.52
N GLY A 57 -8.69 6.22 -11.44
CA GLY A 57 -8.73 6.63 -12.84
C GLY A 57 -9.88 6.01 -13.64
N ARG A 58 -10.43 4.87 -13.19
CA ARG A 58 -11.65 4.24 -13.73
C ARG A 58 -12.37 3.51 -12.61
N SER A 59 -13.68 3.68 -12.51
CA SER A 59 -14.47 3.13 -11.40
C SER A 59 -15.62 2.24 -11.82
N GLY A 60 -15.86 1.20 -11.01
CA GLY A 60 -17.02 0.32 -11.08
C GLY A 60 -16.97 -0.74 -12.18
N ARG A 61 -18.00 -1.57 -12.24
CA ARG A 61 -18.22 -2.64 -13.23
C ARG A 61 -17.03 -3.60 -13.44
N CYS A 62 -16.20 -3.80 -12.40
CA CYS A 62 -15.11 -4.76 -12.48
C CYS A 62 -15.67 -6.19 -12.65
N PRO A 63 -15.20 -6.96 -13.65
CA PRO A 63 -15.71 -8.32 -13.89
C PRO A 63 -15.20 -9.35 -12.87
N GLU A 64 -14.27 -8.96 -12.00
CA GLU A 64 -13.72 -9.84 -10.98
C GLU A 64 -14.63 -9.90 -9.73
N ASN A 65 -14.72 -11.07 -9.09
CA ASN A 65 -15.65 -11.32 -7.99
C ASN A 65 -15.01 -11.20 -6.60
N CYS A 66 -14.03 -10.31 -6.45
CA CYS A 66 -13.39 -10.08 -5.15
C CYS A 66 -14.43 -9.69 -4.09
N LYS A 67 -14.57 -10.50 -3.03
CA LYS A 67 -15.64 -10.37 -2.04
C LYS A 67 -15.59 -9.10 -1.19
N PHE A 68 -14.45 -8.45 -1.10
CA PHE A 68 -14.28 -7.20 -0.35
C PHE A 68 -14.54 -5.94 -1.19
N CYS A 69 -14.52 -6.06 -2.53
CA CYS A 69 -14.39 -4.91 -3.42
C CYS A 69 -15.75 -4.28 -3.77
N ALA A 70 -15.94 -3.01 -3.43
CA ALA A 70 -17.14 -2.26 -3.80
C ALA A 70 -17.31 -2.09 -5.31
N GLN A 71 -16.23 -2.12 -6.08
CA GLN A 71 -16.23 -1.90 -7.53
C GLN A 71 -16.53 -3.17 -8.35
N SER A 72 -16.67 -4.33 -7.68
CA SER A 72 -17.02 -5.59 -8.36
C SER A 72 -18.44 -5.56 -8.91
N ALA A 73 -18.63 -5.95 -10.17
CA ALA A 73 -19.96 -6.10 -10.77
C ALA A 73 -20.78 -7.25 -10.16
N HIS A 74 -20.16 -8.10 -9.33
CA HIS A 74 -20.83 -9.18 -8.60
C HIS A 74 -21.38 -8.74 -7.24
N ASN A 75 -21.02 -7.51 -6.79
CA ASN A 75 -21.46 -6.96 -5.51
C ASN A 75 -22.52 -5.87 -5.71
N HIS A 76 -23.37 -5.65 -4.70
CA HIS A 76 -24.49 -4.70 -4.75
C HIS A 76 -24.17 -3.47 -3.90
N THR A 77 -23.31 -2.62 -4.38
CA THR A 77 -22.84 -1.40 -3.70
C THR A 77 -23.22 -0.15 -4.49
N ASP A 78 -23.29 1.00 -3.82
CA ASP A 78 -23.52 2.31 -4.44
C ASP A 78 -22.22 2.93 -4.99
N CYS A 79 -21.33 2.10 -5.54
CA CYS A 79 -20.07 2.54 -6.13
C CYS A 79 -20.33 3.39 -7.37
N GLU A 80 -19.77 4.59 -7.41
CA GLU A 80 -19.81 5.43 -8.59
C GLU A 80 -19.14 4.73 -9.79
N VAL A 81 -19.74 4.87 -10.98
CA VAL A 81 -19.27 4.21 -12.20
C VAL A 81 -18.91 5.25 -13.25
N TYR A 82 -17.65 5.24 -13.68
CA TYR A 82 -17.14 6.09 -14.76
C TYR A 82 -16.01 5.39 -15.54
N SER A 83 -15.87 5.78 -16.81
CA SER A 83 -14.76 5.39 -17.69
C SER A 83 -13.46 6.07 -17.27
N PHE A 84 -12.36 5.78 -17.97
CA PHE A 84 -11.07 6.41 -17.65
C PHE A 84 -11.17 7.93 -17.68
N LEU A 85 -10.67 8.58 -16.62
CA LEU A 85 -10.73 10.02 -16.42
C LEU A 85 -9.97 10.78 -17.52
N PRO A 86 -10.34 12.04 -17.78
CA PRO A 86 -9.56 12.91 -18.65
C PRO A 86 -8.12 13.08 -18.15
N GLU A 87 -7.17 13.12 -19.07
CA GLU A 87 -5.74 13.33 -18.76
C GLU A 87 -5.51 14.60 -17.93
N GLU A 88 -6.18 15.68 -18.30
CA GLU A 88 -6.06 16.99 -17.64
C GLU A 88 -6.41 16.93 -16.14
N ASP A 89 -7.43 16.15 -15.76
CA ASP A 89 -7.83 15.97 -14.36
C ASP A 89 -6.79 15.17 -13.59
N ILE A 90 -6.24 14.11 -14.21
CA ILE A 90 -5.21 13.27 -13.61
C ILE A 90 -3.92 14.07 -13.38
N VAL A 91 -3.44 14.77 -14.41
CA VAL A 91 -2.21 15.58 -14.36
C VAL A 91 -2.35 16.73 -13.36
N LYS A 92 -3.51 17.39 -13.34
CA LYS A 92 -3.82 18.45 -12.37
C LYS A 92 -3.72 17.93 -10.93
N LEU A 93 -4.33 16.76 -10.65
CA LEU A 93 -4.26 16.19 -9.31
C LEU A 93 -2.85 15.77 -8.94
N ALA A 94 -2.09 15.17 -9.86
CA ALA A 94 -0.69 14.80 -9.62
C ALA A 94 0.16 16.05 -9.27
N ARG A 95 -0.04 17.16 -9.98
CA ARG A 95 0.63 18.44 -9.70
C ARG A 95 0.30 18.95 -8.30
N LEU A 96 -0.98 18.97 -7.92
CA LEU A 96 -1.39 19.37 -6.57
C LEU A 96 -0.75 18.49 -5.48
N ASN A 97 -0.66 17.19 -5.71
CA ASN A 97 0.01 16.27 -4.78
C ASN A 97 1.52 16.54 -4.68
N GLN A 98 2.18 16.81 -5.81
CA GLN A 98 3.58 17.25 -5.81
C GLN A 98 3.77 18.54 -4.99
N GLU A 99 2.92 19.54 -5.19
CA GLU A 99 2.96 20.82 -4.47
C GLU A 99 2.71 20.68 -2.96
N GLU A 100 2.01 19.65 -2.53
CA GLU A 100 1.79 19.30 -1.10
C GLU A 100 2.85 18.32 -0.56
N GLY A 101 3.90 17.99 -1.34
CA GLY A 101 5.03 17.18 -0.90
C GLY A 101 4.76 15.68 -0.78
N VAL A 102 3.96 15.14 -1.68
CA VAL A 102 3.74 13.69 -1.81
C VAL A 102 4.86 13.07 -2.63
N HIS A 103 5.41 11.94 -2.20
CA HIS A 103 6.54 11.27 -2.87
C HIS A 103 6.10 10.54 -4.14
N LEU A 104 4.95 9.85 -4.09
CA LEU A 104 4.51 8.91 -5.12
C LEU A 104 3.03 9.14 -5.46
N PHE A 105 2.70 9.26 -6.76
CA PHE A 105 1.34 9.36 -7.25
C PHE A 105 0.97 8.15 -8.09
N SER A 106 -0.20 7.56 -7.84
CA SER A 106 -0.65 6.33 -8.50
C SER A 106 -2.00 6.47 -9.18
N ILE A 107 -2.10 6.05 -10.44
CA ILE A 107 -3.39 5.82 -11.10
C ILE A 107 -3.83 4.39 -10.80
N VAL A 108 -4.99 4.24 -10.17
CA VAL A 108 -5.64 2.96 -9.87
C VAL A 108 -6.88 2.81 -10.75
N THR A 109 -7.14 1.62 -11.30
CA THR A 109 -8.30 1.39 -12.14
C THR A 109 -9.08 0.14 -11.74
N ALA A 110 -10.40 0.23 -11.77
CA ALA A 110 -11.27 -0.95 -11.72
C ALA A 110 -11.09 -1.80 -12.98
N GLY A 111 -11.25 -3.12 -12.84
CA GLY A 111 -11.18 -4.06 -13.96
C GLY A 111 -10.14 -5.14 -13.77
N LYS A 112 -10.24 -6.21 -14.55
CA LYS A 112 -9.24 -7.29 -14.56
C LYS A 112 -7.90 -6.80 -15.08
N ALA A 113 -7.93 -5.98 -16.12
CA ALA A 113 -6.81 -5.24 -16.69
C ALA A 113 -7.33 -4.00 -17.41
N LEU A 114 -6.54 -2.94 -17.45
CA LEU A 114 -6.78 -1.80 -18.33
C LEU A 114 -6.21 -2.13 -19.72
N THR A 115 -7.02 -2.00 -20.78
CA THR A 115 -6.62 -2.38 -22.15
C THR A 115 -7.20 -1.42 -23.19
N GLY A 116 -6.72 -1.52 -24.44
CA GLY A 116 -7.23 -0.73 -25.56
C GLY A 116 -7.02 0.77 -25.38
N GLU A 117 -7.95 1.57 -25.90
CA GLU A 117 -7.87 3.05 -25.88
C GLU A 117 -7.71 3.64 -24.46
N GLU A 118 -8.31 3.03 -23.44
CA GLU A 118 -8.17 3.53 -22.06
C GLU A 118 -6.75 3.31 -21.55
N PHE A 119 -6.09 2.20 -21.94
CA PHE A 119 -4.68 1.99 -21.62
C PHE A 119 -3.78 3.02 -22.33
N ASP A 120 -4.06 3.30 -23.61
CA ASP A 120 -3.31 4.32 -24.35
C ASP A 120 -3.47 5.72 -23.74
N LYS A 121 -4.69 6.09 -23.27
CA LYS A 121 -4.92 7.32 -22.52
C LYS A 121 -4.11 7.36 -21.21
N ALA A 122 -4.01 6.22 -20.52
CA ALA A 122 -3.19 6.14 -19.31
C ALA A 122 -1.70 6.33 -19.61
N ILE A 123 -1.18 5.75 -20.69
CA ILE A 123 0.19 5.98 -21.15
C ILE A 123 0.44 7.46 -21.40
N HIS A 124 -0.43 8.15 -22.16
CA HIS A 124 -0.29 9.59 -22.42
C HIS A 124 -0.29 10.42 -21.14
N ALA A 125 -1.16 10.09 -20.17
CA ALA A 125 -1.17 10.77 -18.88
C ALA A 125 0.15 10.58 -18.12
N TYR A 126 0.74 9.36 -18.15
CA TYR A 126 2.05 9.11 -17.53
C TYR A 126 3.19 9.83 -18.24
N GLU A 127 3.23 9.83 -19.58
CA GLU A 127 4.23 10.57 -20.36
C GLU A 127 4.16 12.08 -20.05
N THR A 128 2.96 12.65 -19.95
CA THR A 128 2.75 14.06 -19.57
C THR A 128 3.23 14.33 -18.14
N MET A 129 2.85 13.48 -17.17
CA MET A 129 3.32 13.62 -15.78
C MET A 129 4.84 13.47 -15.68
N HIS A 130 5.44 12.49 -16.35
CA HIS A 130 6.89 12.27 -16.34
C HIS A 130 7.67 13.45 -16.93
N ARG A 131 7.15 14.06 -17.99
CA ARG A 131 7.76 15.24 -18.62
C ARG A 131 7.65 16.48 -17.74
N ASP A 132 6.50 16.73 -17.11
CA ASP A 132 6.13 18.00 -16.51
C ASP A 132 6.27 18.05 -14.98
N LEU A 133 6.37 16.90 -14.32
CA LEU A 133 6.42 16.76 -12.87
C LEU A 133 7.66 15.97 -12.42
N LYS A 134 7.97 16.06 -11.14
CA LYS A 134 9.11 15.38 -10.50
C LYS A 134 8.67 14.30 -9.51
N ILE A 135 7.37 14.21 -9.23
CA ILE A 135 6.78 13.20 -8.34
C ILE A 135 6.98 11.80 -8.95
N ASP A 136 7.32 10.81 -8.14
CA ASP A 136 7.42 9.43 -8.60
C ASP A 136 6.05 8.89 -9.04
N LEU A 137 6.06 8.01 -10.04
CA LEU A 137 4.85 7.50 -10.67
C LEU A 137 4.65 6.01 -10.42
N CYS A 138 3.44 5.65 -9.99
CA CYS A 138 3.00 4.28 -9.77
C CYS A 138 1.75 3.96 -10.59
N ALA A 139 1.57 2.71 -10.97
CA ALA A 139 0.36 2.25 -11.64
C ALA A 139 -0.26 1.04 -10.92
N SER A 140 -1.60 0.94 -10.93
CA SER A 140 -2.36 -0.22 -10.45
C SER A 140 -3.53 -0.49 -11.40
N MET A 141 -3.26 -1.28 -12.46
CA MET A 141 -4.16 -1.47 -13.61
C MET A 141 -4.47 -2.95 -13.88
N GLY A 142 -4.37 -3.79 -12.84
CA GLY A 142 -4.72 -5.21 -12.90
C GLY A 142 -3.65 -6.09 -13.55
N PHE A 143 -4.07 -7.09 -14.32
CA PHE A 143 -3.22 -8.11 -14.94
C PHE A 143 -2.73 -7.65 -16.32
N LEU A 144 -1.71 -6.80 -16.35
CA LEU A 144 -1.12 -6.33 -17.59
C LEU A 144 -0.20 -7.39 -18.21
N SER A 145 -0.08 -7.37 -19.54
CA SER A 145 0.93 -8.13 -20.27
C SER A 145 2.33 -7.54 -20.06
N ARG A 146 3.38 -8.32 -20.35
CA ARG A 146 4.77 -7.83 -20.31
C ARG A 146 4.94 -6.58 -21.20
N GLU A 147 4.39 -6.58 -22.41
CA GLU A 147 4.44 -5.44 -23.32
C GLU A 147 3.79 -4.19 -22.71
N GLN A 148 2.65 -4.35 -22.03
CA GLN A 148 1.98 -3.23 -21.37
C GLN A 148 2.79 -2.71 -20.15
N LEU A 149 3.41 -3.60 -19.36
CA LEU A 149 4.30 -3.21 -18.28
C LEU A 149 5.53 -2.46 -18.80
N HIS A 150 6.12 -2.93 -19.90
CA HIS A 150 7.21 -2.26 -20.58
C HIS A 150 6.83 -0.84 -21.04
N ARG A 151 5.67 -0.67 -21.68
CA ARG A 151 5.16 0.64 -22.10
C ARG A 151 4.93 1.60 -20.91
N LEU A 152 4.44 1.08 -19.76
CA LEU A 152 4.32 1.89 -18.54
C LEU A 152 5.70 2.35 -18.03
N HIS A 153 6.68 1.45 -18.02
CA HIS A 153 8.05 1.79 -17.61
C HIS A 153 8.66 2.86 -18.53
N GLU A 154 8.54 2.72 -19.85
CA GLU A 154 8.96 3.72 -20.84
C GLU A 154 8.24 5.08 -20.67
N ALA A 155 6.98 5.07 -20.23
CA ALA A 155 6.20 6.27 -19.91
C ALA A 155 6.57 6.92 -18.57
N GLY A 156 7.61 6.41 -17.86
CA GLY A 156 8.12 6.97 -16.60
C GLY A 156 7.53 6.37 -15.33
N VAL A 157 6.76 5.27 -15.41
CA VAL A 157 6.27 4.57 -14.22
C VAL A 157 7.40 3.79 -13.57
N THR A 158 7.73 4.13 -12.31
CA THR A 158 8.82 3.51 -11.55
C THR A 158 8.36 2.37 -10.64
N SER A 159 7.05 2.32 -10.33
CA SER A 159 6.46 1.33 -9.41
C SER A 159 5.17 0.75 -9.97
N TYR A 160 4.90 -0.53 -9.71
CA TYR A 160 3.62 -1.15 -10.05
C TYR A 160 2.99 -1.81 -8.84
N HIS A 161 1.75 -1.42 -8.52
CA HIS A 161 0.98 -1.98 -7.42
C HIS A 161 0.10 -3.13 -7.89
N HIS A 162 0.27 -4.30 -7.25
CA HIS A 162 -0.57 -5.48 -7.48
C HIS A 162 -0.62 -6.37 -6.25
N ASN A 163 -1.64 -6.20 -5.41
CA ASN A 163 -1.76 -6.95 -4.16
C ASN A 163 -1.93 -8.46 -4.37
N ILE A 164 -1.31 -9.27 -3.52
CA ILE A 164 -1.62 -10.70 -3.39
C ILE A 164 -2.88 -10.94 -2.54
N GLU A 165 -3.37 -9.91 -1.83
CA GLU A 165 -4.58 -9.78 -1.01
C GLU A 165 -4.56 -10.59 0.29
N THR A 166 -4.14 -11.85 0.26
CA THR A 166 -4.13 -12.77 1.40
C THR A 166 -3.16 -13.93 1.13
N SER A 167 -3.11 -14.96 2.00
CA SER A 167 -2.34 -16.18 1.77
C SER A 167 -2.83 -16.97 0.54
N LYS A 168 -1.95 -17.80 -0.03
CA LYS A 168 -2.33 -18.73 -1.12
C LYS A 168 -3.48 -19.65 -0.71
N ARG A 169 -3.47 -20.14 0.54
CA ARG A 169 -4.49 -21.02 1.09
C ARG A 169 -5.87 -20.33 1.17
N ASN A 170 -5.90 -19.09 1.61
CA ASN A 170 -7.15 -18.35 1.82
C ASN A 170 -7.66 -17.69 0.53
N PHE A 171 -6.84 -17.50 -0.48
CA PHE A 171 -7.18 -16.76 -1.70
C PHE A 171 -8.48 -17.24 -2.40
N PRO A 172 -8.73 -18.56 -2.55
CA PRO A 172 -9.98 -19.06 -3.16
C PRO A 172 -11.25 -18.67 -2.39
N ASN A 173 -11.14 -18.37 -1.09
CA ASN A 173 -12.26 -17.88 -0.29
C ASN A 173 -12.59 -16.41 -0.58
N ILE A 174 -11.65 -15.66 -1.19
CA ILE A 174 -11.78 -14.22 -1.45
C ILE A 174 -12.13 -13.93 -2.90
N CYS A 175 -11.54 -14.65 -3.84
CA CYS A 175 -11.76 -14.47 -5.27
C CYS A 175 -11.63 -15.80 -6.02
N THR A 176 -12.49 -16.00 -7.04
CA THR A 176 -12.47 -17.20 -7.89
C THR A 176 -12.36 -16.89 -9.39
N THR A 177 -12.43 -15.64 -9.81
CA THR A 177 -12.32 -15.22 -11.22
C THR A 177 -10.88 -15.07 -11.68
N HIS A 178 -9.93 -15.04 -10.76
CA HIS A 178 -8.50 -15.18 -11.01
C HIS A 178 -7.84 -15.93 -9.84
N THR A 179 -6.60 -16.36 -10.03
CA THR A 179 -5.87 -17.17 -9.05
C THR A 179 -4.76 -16.40 -8.36
N TYR A 180 -4.33 -16.89 -7.19
CA TYR A 180 -3.15 -16.39 -6.49
C TYR A 180 -1.89 -16.45 -7.38
N ASP A 181 -1.69 -17.55 -8.11
CA ASP A 181 -0.51 -17.72 -8.96
C ASP A 181 -0.47 -16.71 -10.13
N MET A 182 -1.63 -16.26 -10.64
CA MET A 182 -1.68 -15.15 -11.61
C MET A 182 -1.13 -13.86 -11.00
N LYS A 183 -1.46 -13.57 -9.72
CA LYS A 183 -0.93 -12.41 -8.99
C LYS A 183 0.60 -12.48 -8.86
N ILE A 184 1.10 -13.63 -8.45
CA ILE A 184 2.55 -13.86 -8.33
C ILE A 184 3.27 -13.67 -9.67
N ASN A 185 2.70 -14.19 -10.76
CA ASN A 185 3.28 -14.05 -12.08
C ASN A 185 3.33 -12.58 -12.55
N THR A 186 2.29 -11.78 -12.27
CA THR A 186 2.30 -10.34 -12.56
C THR A 186 3.42 -9.63 -11.80
N LEU A 187 3.59 -9.91 -10.50
CA LEU A 187 4.67 -9.30 -9.70
C LEU A 187 6.07 -9.69 -10.19
N LYS A 188 6.25 -10.93 -10.65
CA LYS A 188 7.51 -11.35 -11.26
C LYS A 188 7.80 -10.57 -12.54
N MET A 189 6.81 -10.41 -13.43
CA MET A 189 6.97 -9.61 -14.65
C MET A 189 7.31 -8.15 -14.34
N VAL A 190 6.68 -7.54 -13.33
CA VAL A 190 6.98 -6.18 -12.86
C VAL A 190 8.45 -6.05 -12.48
N LYS A 191 8.98 -6.99 -11.70
CA LYS A 191 10.40 -6.99 -11.29
C LYS A 191 11.35 -7.23 -12.46
N GLU A 192 10.99 -8.09 -13.39
CA GLU A 192 11.77 -8.37 -14.61
C GLU A 192 11.84 -7.15 -15.54
N GLU A 193 10.82 -6.27 -15.52
CA GLU A 193 10.84 -4.97 -16.22
C GLU A 193 11.62 -3.87 -15.46
N GLY A 194 12.20 -4.18 -14.28
CA GLY A 194 13.00 -3.22 -13.52
C GLY A 194 12.19 -2.24 -12.67
N MET A 195 10.88 -2.41 -12.57
CA MET A 195 10.03 -1.57 -11.71
C MET A 195 10.02 -2.09 -10.26
N CYS A 196 9.85 -1.17 -9.31
CA CYS A 196 9.58 -1.51 -7.92
C CYS A 196 8.23 -2.23 -7.80
N ALA A 197 8.23 -3.38 -7.12
CA ALA A 197 7.01 -4.12 -6.88
C ALA A 197 6.36 -3.68 -5.56
N CYS A 198 5.13 -3.14 -5.67
CA CYS A 198 4.29 -2.78 -4.53
C CYS A 198 3.19 -3.83 -4.39
N SER A 199 3.23 -4.63 -3.32
CA SER A 199 2.26 -5.70 -3.10
C SER A 199 2.07 -5.98 -1.62
N GLY A 200 0.83 -6.11 -1.21
CA GLY A 200 0.42 -6.45 0.14
C GLY A 200 -0.92 -7.13 0.12
N GLY A 201 -1.78 -6.78 1.06
CA GLY A 201 -3.10 -7.39 1.15
C GLY A 201 -4.02 -6.71 2.15
N ILE A 202 -5.12 -7.39 2.41
CA ILE A 202 -6.16 -6.94 3.32
C ILE A 202 -6.24 -7.94 4.48
N ILE A 203 -6.22 -7.43 5.70
CA ILE A 203 -6.45 -8.21 6.92
C ILE A 203 -7.86 -7.94 7.47
N GLY A 204 -8.46 -8.95 8.12
CA GLY A 204 -9.83 -8.87 8.63
C GLY A 204 -10.89 -9.42 7.67
N MET A 205 -10.48 -10.17 6.63
CA MET A 205 -11.39 -10.81 5.67
C MET A 205 -11.84 -12.22 6.08
N GLY A 206 -11.59 -12.62 7.35
CA GLY A 206 -11.87 -13.97 7.85
C GLY A 206 -10.68 -14.93 7.72
N GLU A 207 -9.52 -14.44 7.36
CA GLU A 207 -8.25 -15.17 7.36
C GLU A 207 -7.81 -15.51 8.81
N THR A 208 -7.00 -16.54 8.95
CA THR A 208 -6.34 -16.87 10.22
C THR A 208 -5.04 -16.06 10.41
N TRP A 209 -4.49 -16.09 11.62
CA TRP A 209 -3.18 -15.50 11.89
C TRP A 209 -2.05 -16.16 11.08
N GLU A 210 -2.15 -17.48 10.86
CA GLU A 210 -1.23 -18.22 10.01
C GLU A 210 -1.30 -17.73 8.56
N ASP A 211 -2.46 -17.32 8.07
CA ASP A 211 -2.59 -16.72 6.73
C ASP A 211 -1.87 -15.38 6.64
N ARG A 212 -1.94 -14.55 7.68
CA ARG A 212 -1.21 -13.27 7.73
C ARG A 212 0.30 -13.49 7.75
N LEU A 213 0.78 -14.48 8.52
CA LEU A 213 2.20 -14.87 8.55
C LEU A 213 2.65 -15.43 7.20
N ASP A 214 1.84 -16.28 6.55
CA ASP A 214 2.12 -16.83 5.22
C ASP A 214 2.15 -15.70 4.16
N MET A 215 1.27 -14.72 4.25
CA MET A 215 1.30 -13.54 3.39
C MET A 215 2.60 -12.76 3.57
N ALA A 216 3.02 -12.48 4.82
CA ALA A 216 4.24 -11.74 5.11
C ALA A 216 5.50 -12.42 4.55
N ILE A 217 5.61 -13.75 4.76
CA ILE A 217 6.78 -14.49 4.28
C ILE A 217 6.77 -14.67 2.77
N SER A 218 5.59 -14.80 2.14
CA SER A 218 5.46 -14.87 0.68
C SER A 218 5.95 -13.58 0.02
N LEU A 219 5.66 -12.42 0.62
CA LEU A 219 6.14 -11.12 0.14
C LEU A 219 7.65 -10.96 0.31
N ALA A 220 8.21 -11.48 1.42
CA ALA A 220 9.66 -11.52 1.64
C ALA A 220 10.39 -12.40 0.62
N GLU A 221 9.84 -13.58 0.32
CA GLU A 221 10.38 -14.50 -0.70
C GLU A 221 10.32 -13.91 -2.12
N LEU A 222 9.33 -13.07 -2.40
CA LEU A 222 9.21 -12.33 -3.66
C LEU A 222 10.14 -11.10 -3.70
N GLY A 223 10.71 -10.70 -2.57
CA GLY A 223 11.52 -9.48 -2.46
C GLY A 223 10.71 -8.23 -2.82
N ILE A 224 9.57 -8.04 -2.18
CA ILE A 224 8.68 -6.90 -2.42
C ILE A 224 9.25 -5.63 -1.76
N ASP A 225 9.24 -4.52 -2.51
CA ASP A 225 9.85 -3.25 -2.07
C ASP A 225 8.91 -2.42 -1.19
N SER A 226 7.60 -2.47 -1.45
CA SER A 226 6.58 -1.74 -0.70
C SER A 226 5.38 -2.63 -0.42
N ILE A 227 4.97 -2.71 0.86
CA ILE A 227 3.93 -3.62 1.33
C ILE A 227 2.77 -2.83 1.94
N PRO A 228 1.73 -2.50 1.16
CA PRO A 228 0.51 -1.91 1.70
C PRO A 228 -0.28 -2.93 2.53
N LEU A 229 -0.50 -2.57 3.80
CA LEU A 229 -1.38 -3.29 4.71
C LEU A 229 -2.69 -2.52 4.85
N ASN A 230 -3.78 -3.17 4.46
CA ASN A 230 -5.13 -2.64 4.57
C ASN A 230 -5.87 -3.42 5.67
N ALA A 231 -6.49 -2.73 6.62
CA ALA A 231 -7.47 -3.34 7.51
C ALA A 231 -8.85 -3.22 6.86
N LEU A 232 -9.59 -4.33 6.78
CA LEU A 232 -10.90 -4.35 6.14
C LEU A 232 -11.83 -3.31 6.78
N MET A 233 -12.35 -2.42 5.94
CA MET A 233 -13.51 -1.58 6.27
C MET A 233 -14.73 -2.22 5.60
N PRO A 234 -15.57 -2.95 6.35
CA PRO A 234 -16.70 -3.67 5.78
C PRO A 234 -17.67 -2.73 5.05
N ILE A 235 -17.92 -2.99 3.78
CA ILE A 235 -18.81 -2.17 2.94
C ILE A 235 -20.13 -2.91 2.76
N PRO A 236 -21.28 -2.31 3.12
CA PRO A 236 -22.60 -2.88 2.86
C PRO A 236 -22.78 -3.22 1.38
N GLY A 237 -23.43 -4.35 1.09
CA GLY A 237 -23.60 -4.83 -0.30
C GLY A 237 -22.45 -5.69 -0.84
N THR A 238 -21.33 -5.78 -0.11
CA THR A 238 -20.28 -6.78 -0.40
C THR A 238 -20.48 -8.04 0.45
N PRO A 239 -20.01 -9.23 -0.02
CA PRO A 239 -20.09 -10.46 0.78
C PRO A 239 -19.41 -10.36 2.16
N LEU A 240 -18.40 -9.50 2.33
CA LEU A 240 -17.69 -9.29 3.59
C LEU A 240 -18.22 -8.08 4.40
N GLY A 241 -19.28 -7.46 3.94
CA GLY A 241 -19.87 -6.26 4.58
C GLY A 241 -20.44 -6.47 5.99
N HIS A 242 -20.57 -7.74 6.43
CA HIS A 242 -21.07 -8.12 7.76
C HIS A 242 -19.95 -8.44 8.77
N LEU A 243 -18.67 -8.49 8.32
CA LEU A 243 -17.57 -8.86 9.20
C LEU A 243 -17.29 -7.76 10.24
N PRO A 244 -16.86 -8.13 11.46
CA PRO A 244 -16.45 -7.15 12.45
C PRO A 244 -15.16 -6.43 12.01
N ARG A 245 -15.02 -5.20 12.47
CA ARG A 245 -13.76 -4.46 12.32
C ARG A 245 -12.69 -5.07 13.21
N LEU A 246 -11.43 -5.01 12.75
CA LEU A 246 -10.29 -5.43 13.56
C LEU A 246 -10.07 -4.51 14.76
N SER A 247 -9.49 -5.05 15.81
CA SER A 247 -8.95 -4.25 16.91
C SER A 247 -7.64 -3.57 16.49
N GLU A 248 -7.32 -2.44 17.10
CA GLU A 248 -6.02 -1.79 16.92
C GLU A 248 -4.86 -2.73 17.26
N ALA A 249 -4.98 -3.51 18.33
CA ALA A 249 -3.96 -4.49 18.73
C ALA A 249 -3.67 -5.53 17.63
N ASP A 250 -4.70 -6.01 16.92
CA ASP A 250 -4.52 -6.96 15.82
C ASP A 250 -3.79 -6.32 14.63
N ILE A 251 -4.09 -5.06 14.33
CA ILE A 251 -3.44 -4.31 13.26
C ILE A 251 -1.97 -4.07 13.62
N LEU A 252 -1.70 -3.56 14.84
CA LEU A 252 -0.34 -3.27 15.30
C LEU A 252 0.53 -4.53 15.34
N ARG A 253 0.00 -5.66 15.82
CA ARG A 253 0.72 -6.94 15.81
C ARG A 253 1.07 -7.35 14.37
N THR A 254 0.13 -7.17 13.42
CA THR A 254 0.37 -7.48 12.02
C THR A 254 1.45 -6.57 11.43
N VAL A 255 1.35 -5.25 11.60
CA VAL A 255 2.37 -4.29 11.14
C VAL A 255 3.75 -4.65 11.70
N ALA A 256 3.82 -4.96 13.00
CA ALA A 256 5.07 -5.27 13.66
C ALA A 256 5.72 -6.54 13.09
N PHE A 257 5.03 -7.68 13.03
CA PHE A 257 5.68 -8.88 12.50
C PHE A 257 5.97 -8.80 10.99
N PHE A 258 5.20 -8.00 10.21
CA PHE A 258 5.56 -7.70 8.82
C PHE A 258 6.93 -7.01 8.74
N ARG A 259 7.22 -6.07 9.65
CA ARG A 259 8.54 -5.42 9.72
C ARG A 259 9.67 -6.40 10.07
N TYR A 260 9.44 -7.35 11.00
CA TYR A 260 10.44 -8.38 11.33
C TYR A 260 10.73 -9.29 10.13
N ILE A 261 9.71 -9.66 9.38
CA ILE A 261 9.83 -10.58 8.24
C ILE A 261 10.36 -9.85 6.99
N ASN A 262 10.00 -8.57 6.82
CA ASN A 262 10.37 -7.73 5.67
C ASN A 262 11.15 -6.48 6.14
N PRO A 263 12.37 -6.63 6.66
CA PRO A 263 13.08 -5.54 7.33
C PRO A 263 13.45 -4.37 6.42
N LEU A 264 13.61 -4.60 5.13
CA LEU A 264 14.02 -3.60 4.14
C LEU A 264 12.83 -2.92 3.42
N ALA A 265 11.66 -3.58 3.39
CA ALA A 265 10.51 -3.09 2.64
C ALA A 265 9.86 -1.88 3.32
N ASN A 266 9.22 -1.02 2.52
CA ASN A 266 8.31 -0.01 3.05
C ASN A 266 7.00 -0.66 3.51
N ILE A 267 6.78 -0.77 4.82
CA ILE A 267 5.48 -1.19 5.37
C ILE A 267 4.56 0.01 5.32
N ARG A 268 3.57 -0.05 4.41
CA ARG A 268 2.69 1.06 4.06
C ARG A 268 1.31 0.89 4.69
N LEU A 269 0.84 1.91 5.39
CA LEU A 269 -0.53 1.94 5.88
C LEU A 269 -1.47 2.32 4.73
N GLY A 270 -2.45 1.48 4.47
CA GLY A 270 -3.51 1.70 3.49
C GLY A 270 -4.86 1.97 4.14
N ALA A 271 -5.92 1.31 3.67
CA ALA A 271 -7.25 1.44 4.25
C ALA A 271 -7.31 0.95 5.70
N GLY A 272 -8.27 1.50 6.47
CA GLY A 272 -8.50 1.13 7.86
C GLY A 272 -7.68 1.89 8.89
N ARG A 273 -6.97 2.96 8.52
CA ARG A 273 -6.22 3.83 9.46
C ARG A 273 -7.11 4.44 10.54
N ALA A 274 -8.38 4.71 10.24
CA ALA A 274 -9.36 5.19 11.23
C ALA A 274 -9.64 4.18 12.38
N LEU A 275 -9.12 2.95 12.31
CA LEU A 275 -9.16 1.95 13.39
C LEU A 275 -7.96 2.09 14.35
N LEU A 276 -7.01 2.96 14.04
CA LEU A 276 -5.79 3.20 14.81
C LEU A 276 -5.88 4.52 15.54
N THR A 277 -5.25 4.60 16.70
CA THR A 277 -5.14 5.83 17.49
C THR A 277 -4.38 6.90 16.68
N ASN A 278 -4.91 8.13 16.69
CA ASN A 278 -4.35 9.29 15.99
C ASN A 278 -4.04 8.99 14.51
N ASP A 279 -5.02 8.37 13.79
CA ASP A 279 -4.90 8.07 12.36
C ASP A 279 -3.64 7.29 11.96
N GLY A 280 -3.14 6.45 12.84
CA GLY A 280 -2.02 5.55 12.55
C GLY A 280 -0.69 5.89 13.24
N GLU A 281 -0.62 6.89 14.11
CA GLU A 281 0.58 7.21 14.90
C GLU A 281 1.16 5.97 15.59
N THR A 282 0.29 5.15 16.19
CA THR A 282 0.68 3.90 16.85
C THR A 282 1.32 2.89 15.91
N ALA A 283 0.86 2.80 14.66
CA ALA A 283 1.45 1.90 13.66
C ALA A 283 2.82 2.39 13.17
N PHE A 284 3.05 3.69 13.08
CA PHE A 284 4.39 4.24 12.81
C PHE A 284 5.37 3.95 13.95
N LYS A 285 4.91 3.82 15.20
CA LYS A 285 5.68 3.35 16.35
C LYS A 285 5.84 1.82 16.38
N ALA A 286 5.09 1.09 15.55
CA ALA A 286 5.12 -0.36 15.42
C ALA A 286 5.85 -0.85 14.16
N GLY A 287 6.62 0.03 13.48
CA GLY A 287 7.46 -0.35 12.35
C GLY A 287 6.94 0.05 10.96
N ALA A 288 5.80 0.74 10.83
CA ALA A 288 5.39 1.31 9.56
C ALA A 288 6.36 2.44 9.12
N SER A 289 6.55 2.59 7.81
CA SER A 289 7.46 3.56 7.19
C SER A 289 6.87 4.25 5.96
N ALA A 290 5.61 4.01 5.65
CA ALA A 290 4.94 4.61 4.51
C ALA A 290 3.42 4.67 4.75
N THR A 291 2.73 5.55 4.02
CA THR A 291 1.25 5.60 4.08
C THR A 291 0.65 6.04 2.75
N ILE A 292 -0.61 5.65 2.52
CA ILE A 292 -1.47 6.28 1.52
C ILE A 292 -2.12 7.49 2.19
N THR A 293 -2.02 8.65 1.56
CA THR A 293 -2.50 9.94 2.05
C THR A 293 -3.40 10.62 1.01
N GLY A 294 -4.13 11.67 1.43
CA GLY A 294 -5.03 12.42 0.56
C GLY A 294 -6.45 11.85 0.50
N ASN A 295 -7.38 12.62 -0.06
CA ASN A 295 -8.82 12.37 0.02
C ASN A 295 -9.34 11.26 -0.91
N MET A 296 -8.48 10.52 -1.59
CA MET A 296 -8.82 9.71 -2.76
C MET A 296 -8.53 8.22 -2.61
N LEU A 297 -8.84 7.61 -1.46
CA LEU A 297 -9.09 6.17 -1.48
C LEU A 297 -10.39 5.88 -2.22
N THR A 298 -10.36 4.87 -3.07
CA THR A 298 -11.43 4.55 -4.02
C THR A 298 -12.83 4.38 -3.41
N THR A 299 -12.93 4.14 -2.11
CA THR A 299 -14.22 3.82 -1.45
C THR A 299 -14.31 4.24 0.02
N VAL A 300 -13.24 4.77 0.64
CA VAL A 300 -13.20 5.12 2.07
C VAL A 300 -12.39 6.41 2.26
N ALA A 301 -12.87 7.30 3.15
CA ALA A 301 -12.14 8.52 3.51
C ALA A 301 -10.77 8.20 4.14
N CYS A 302 -9.75 8.95 3.74
CA CYS A 302 -8.39 8.92 4.29
C CYS A 302 -8.08 10.19 5.09
N ALA A 303 -7.00 10.13 5.85
CA ALA A 303 -6.37 11.33 6.41
C ALA A 303 -5.91 12.27 5.28
N THR A 304 -6.01 13.57 5.51
CA THR A 304 -5.53 14.55 4.53
C THR A 304 -4.00 14.58 4.50
N ILE A 305 -3.40 15.03 3.40
CA ILE A 305 -1.95 15.20 3.30
C ILE A 305 -1.44 16.08 4.45
N ARG A 306 -2.16 17.15 4.77
CA ARG A 306 -1.78 18.09 5.85
C ARG A 306 -1.86 17.47 7.22
N SER A 307 -2.90 16.69 7.53
CA SER A 307 -3.00 15.98 8.82
C SER A 307 -1.89 14.94 8.99
N ASP A 308 -1.54 14.23 7.91
CA ASP A 308 -0.44 13.28 7.92
C ASP A 308 0.91 13.98 8.14
N ARG A 309 1.18 15.06 7.41
CA ARG A 309 2.42 15.83 7.58
C ARG A 309 2.55 16.37 9.01
N LYS A 310 1.49 16.95 9.57
CA LYS A 310 1.48 17.45 10.96
C LYS A 310 1.80 16.33 11.96
N MET A 311 1.10 15.19 11.87
CA MET A 311 1.35 14.06 12.77
C MET A 311 2.80 13.56 12.64
N LEU A 312 3.29 13.34 11.42
CA LEU A 312 4.62 12.78 11.17
C LEU A 312 5.74 13.74 11.58
N ASN A 313 5.58 15.05 11.36
CA ASN A 313 6.51 16.07 11.86
C ASN A 313 6.59 16.09 13.39
N HIS A 314 5.45 16.01 14.10
CA HIS A 314 5.42 15.89 15.56
C HIS A 314 6.11 14.61 16.06
N MET A 315 6.13 13.55 15.24
CA MET A 315 6.87 12.31 15.54
C MET A 315 8.36 12.41 15.21
N GLY A 316 8.85 13.51 14.64
CA GLY A 316 10.23 13.66 14.16
C GLY A 316 10.56 12.81 12.93
N ARG A 317 9.55 12.53 12.09
CA ARG A 317 9.74 11.77 10.86
C ARG A 317 10.17 12.68 9.71
N ASP A 318 11.02 12.14 8.83
CA ASP A 318 11.42 12.80 7.60
C ASP A 318 10.42 12.47 6.48
N ILE A 319 9.69 13.50 6.03
CA ILE A 319 8.66 13.42 4.99
C ILE A 319 8.96 14.34 3.81
N LYS A 320 10.21 14.75 3.65
CA LYS A 320 10.64 15.58 2.53
C LYS A 320 10.93 14.72 1.30
N PRO A 321 10.23 14.94 0.16
CA PRO A 321 10.59 14.30 -1.09
C PRO A 321 11.96 14.78 -1.61
N GLU A 322 12.66 13.93 -2.33
CA GLU A 322 13.98 14.25 -2.89
C GLU A 322 13.95 15.40 -3.90
N TYR A 323 12.83 15.60 -4.56
CA TYR A 323 12.64 16.68 -5.54
C TYR A 323 12.39 18.06 -4.92
N MET A 324 12.24 18.15 -3.58
CA MET A 324 11.99 19.41 -2.86
C MET A 324 13.23 19.93 -2.15
N THR A 325 13.36 21.25 -2.10
CA THR A 325 14.31 21.93 -1.22
C THR A 325 13.81 21.93 0.24
N ASP A 326 14.70 22.19 1.19
CA ASP A 326 14.34 22.31 2.60
C ASP A 326 13.38 23.48 2.87
N GLU A 327 13.53 24.59 2.11
CA GLU A 327 12.67 25.77 2.21
C GLU A 327 11.24 25.48 1.73
N GLU A 328 11.10 24.78 0.60
CA GLU A 328 9.78 24.35 0.08
C GLU A 328 9.07 23.40 1.06
N ALA A 329 9.78 22.41 1.59
CA ALA A 329 9.23 21.46 2.56
C ALA A 329 8.79 22.19 3.84
N ALA A 330 9.63 23.07 4.40
CA ALA A 330 9.30 23.85 5.58
C ALA A 330 8.07 24.77 5.38
N ALA A 331 7.90 25.35 4.18
CA ALA A 331 6.72 26.16 3.86
C ALA A 331 5.43 25.33 3.83
N ILE A 332 5.49 24.08 3.34
CA ILE A 332 4.34 23.16 3.35
C ILE A 332 4.01 22.77 4.80
N ASP A 333 5.01 22.45 5.61
CA ASP A 333 4.83 22.03 7.00
C ASP A 333 4.23 23.15 7.85
N ALA A 334 4.67 24.41 7.64
CA ALA A 334 4.08 25.55 8.31
C ALA A 334 2.59 25.75 7.95
N ARG A 335 2.17 25.45 6.69
CA ARG A 335 0.76 25.47 6.31
C ARG A 335 -0.03 24.32 6.93
N ALA A 336 0.58 23.14 7.08
CA ALA A 336 -0.05 21.98 7.72
C ALA A 336 -0.29 22.22 9.24
N GLU A 337 0.57 22.97 9.92
CA GLU A 337 0.39 23.31 11.34
C GLU A 337 -0.77 24.29 11.57
N GLN A 338 -1.12 25.11 10.57
CA GLN A 338 -2.20 26.09 10.67
C GLN A 338 -3.59 25.52 10.33
N ALA A 339 -3.65 24.32 9.77
CA ALA A 339 -4.89 23.64 9.39
C ALA A 339 -5.38 22.69 10.48
#